data_bf9096f5b8430b4af042392ba225e413
#
_entry.id   bf9096f5b8430b4af042392ba225e413
#
_cell.length_a   1.000
_cell.length_b   1.000
_cell.length_c   1.000
_cell.angle_alpha   90.00
_cell.angle_beta   90.00
_cell.angle_gamma   90.00
#
_symmetry.space_group_name_H-M   'P 1'
#
loop_
_entity.id
_entity.type
_entity.pdbx_description
1 polymer ?
#
loop_
_entity_poly.entity_id
_entity_poly.type
_entity_poly.pdbx_seq_one_letter_code
_entity_poly.pdbx_strand_id
1 'polypeptide(L)'
;MKGTKVIHTGRLLLRKYRMEDVQALYHYFGLDEEMHKYSGWNPFATPEMTAVAVRTFLNGYRKLDYYSWVIELDGELVGMIGAYDYNSIKGTIEVGFSIRHDQWGKGIATEALTAVLSFLIEEQIPCVTAWCAAQNEGSRRVLEQSGMKQERIEYDALKIGDKVYDKLVFVRQLPVDLTFHNRCGIFNYRVGAVIIHDKKLLLMKNKEEPYYYTVGGRVHFDETTEEAVKREVKEETGIDLEIDRFLYFQEQFFDGKITGTHIHELGVYYLMKDSPELDHIVCHSVTARGAAEEYEWIPVGECGQYYIVPESVAERLQNLPMHPEHIIEIDER
;
A
#
# COMPACT_ATOMS: atom_id res chain seq x y z
N MET A 1 -11.31 1.49 6.92
CA MET A 1 -11.18 2.90 6.47
C MET A 1 -11.10 3.82 7.67
N LYS A 2 -10.17 4.76 7.66
CA LYS A 2 -9.86 5.64 8.82
C LYS A 2 -10.11 7.12 8.50
N GLY A 3 -10.58 7.42 7.27
CA GLY A 3 -10.81 8.76 6.75
C GLY A 3 -9.52 9.56 6.52
N THR A 4 -9.68 10.83 6.14
CA THR A 4 -8.54 11.71 5.84
C THR A 4 -7.64 11.91 7.07
N LYS A 5 -6.38 11.51 6.98
CA LYS A 5 -5.31 11.79 7.95
C LYS A 5 -4.30 12.77 7.38
N VAL A 6 -3.50 13.38 8.23
CA VAL A 6 -2.35 14.18 7.80
C VAL A 6 -1.27 13.25 7.24
N ILE A 7 -0.69 13.64 6.11
CA ILE A 7 0.41 12.91 5.45
C ILE A 7 1.59 13.89 5.32
N HIS A 8 2.76 13.46 5.74
CA HIS A 8 4.03 14.16 5.53
C HIS A 8 4.84 13.44 4.46
N THR A 9 5.43 14.20 3.55
CA THR A 9 6.40 13.70 2.58
C THR A 9 7.76 14.36 2.80
N GLY A 10 8.70 14.19 1.89
CA GLY A 10 9.99 14.89 1.96
C GLY A 10 9.89 16.40 1.91
N ARG A 11 8.88 16.95 1.21
CA ARG A 11 8.71 18.41 1.02
C ARG A 11 7.31 18.91 1.39
N LEU A 12 6.29 18.05 1.37
CA LEU A 12 4.89 18.43 1.39
C LEU A 12 4.22 18.05 2.69
N LEU A 13 3.24 18.87 3.08
CA LEU A 13 2.25 18.55 4.10
C LEU A 13 0.88 18.45 3.44
N LEU A 14 0.29 17.24 3.44
CA LEU A 14 -1.08 17.01 3.04
C LEU A 14 -1.97 17.05 4.27
N ARG A 15 -2.82 18.05 4.38
CA ARG A 15 -3.69 18.28 5.54
C ARG A 15 -5.14 18.47 5.16
N LYS A 16 -6.01 18.34 6.12
CA LYS A 16 -7.42 18.72 5.95
C LYS A 16 -7.59 20.19 5.61
N TYR A 17 -8.65 20.51 4.85
CA TYR A 17 -9.06 21.90 4.58
C TYR A 17 -9.38 22.62 5.89
N ARG A 18 -9.26 23.96 5.84
CA ARG A 18 -9.65 24.90 6.90
C ARG A 18 -10.42 26.04 6.28
N MET A 19 -11.25 26.76 7.06
CA MET A 19 -11.96 27.92 6.54
C MET A 19 -11.02 29.06 6.10
N GLU A 20 -9.83 29.12 6.69
CA GLU A 20 -8.76 30.07 6.35
C GLU A 20 -8.21 29.85 4.93
N ASP A 21 -8.40 28.67 4.35
CA ASP A 21 -7.96 28.35 2.98
C ASP A 21 -8.78 29.04 1.89
N VAL A 22 -9.97 29.55 2.25
CA VAL A 22 -10.92 30.15 1.28
C VAL A 22 -10.27 31.22 0.41
N GLN A 23 -9.52 32.13 0.99
CA GLN A 23 -8.89 33.23 0.25
C GLN A 23 -7.81 32.74 -0.70
N ALA A 24 -6.97 31.81 -0.26
CA ALA A 24 -5.91 31.21 -1.08
C ALA A 24 -6.50 30.38 -2.24
N LEU A 25 -7.54 29.56 -1.97
CA LEU A 25 -8.24 28.78 -2.99
C LEU A 25 -8.90 29.65 -4.04
N TYR A 26 -9.59 30.70 -3.62
CA TYR A 26 -10.18 31.66 -4.54
C TYR A 26 -9.11 32.36 -5.40
N HIS A 27 -8.04 32.85 -4.76
CA HIS A 27 -7.00 33.60 -5.45
C HIS A 27 -6.20 32.74 -6.45
N TYR A 28 -5.76 31.55 -6.03
CA TYR A 28 -4.85 30.72 -6.83
C TYR A 28 -5.55 29.74 -7.77
N PHE A 29 -6.79 29.36 -7.47
CA PHE A 29 -7.52 28.41 -8.29
C PHE A 29 -8.77 29.02 -8.93
N GLY A 30 -9.47 29.89 -8.24
CA GLY A 30 -10.71 30.49 -8.73
C GLY A 30 -10.48 31.50 -9.84
N LEU A 31 -9.43 32.30 -9.75
CA LEU A 31 -9.11 33.37 -10.70
C LEU A 31 -8.20 32.93 -11.86
N ASP A 32 -7.57 31.76 -11.80
CA ASP A 32 -6.69 31.28 -12.85
C ASP A 32 -7.45 30.37 -13.83
N GLU A 33 -7.70 30.86 -15.05
CA GLU A 33 -8.43 30.14 -16.08
C GLU A 33 -7.74 28.85 -16.54
N GLU A 34 -6.39 28.80 -16.51
CA GLU A 34 -5.64 27.58 -16.87
C GLU A 34 -5.95 26.40 -15.93
N MET A 35 -6.32 26.68 -14.68
CA MET A 35 -6.70 25.66 -13.70
C MET A 35 -8.00 24.94 -14.10
N HIS A 36 -8.85 25.56 -14.89
CA HIS A 36 -10.16 25.02 -15.26
C HIS A 36 -10.25 24.55 -16.71
N LYS A 37 -9.19 24.70 -17.46
CA LYS A 37 -9.12 24.40 -18.90
C LYS A 37 -9.60 23.00 -19.27
N TYR A 38 -9.39 22.02 -18.40
CA TYR A 38 -9.73 20.61 -18.61
C TYR A 38 -10.73 20.03 -17.59
N SER A 39 -11.22 20.85 -16.64
CA SER A 39 -12.22 20.39 -15.65
C SER A 39 -13.64 20.80 -16.03
N GLY A 40 -13.80 21.89 -16.78
CA GLY A 40 -15.10 22.44 -17.14
C GLY A 40 -15.93 22.95 -15.97
N TRP A 41 -15.37 22.99 -14.77
CA TRP A 41 -16.04 23.36 -13.53
C TRP A 41 -15.10 24.13 -12.62
N ASN A 42 -15.57 25.28 -12.11
CA ASN A 42 -14.81 26.13 -11.19
C ASN A 42 -15.61 26.31 -9.90
N PRO A 43 -15.36 25.49 -8.86
CA PRO A 43 -16.02 25.63 -7.56
C PRO A 43 -15.54 26.83 -6.75
N PHE A 44 -14.49 27.52 -7.22
CA PHE A 44 -13.81 28.62 -6.57
C PHE A 44 -14.01 29.95 -7.28
N ALA A 45 -15.02 30.05 -8.16
CA ALA A 45 -15.23 31.21 -9.01
C ALA A 45 -15.51 32.52 -8.26
N THR A 46 -16.05 32.44 -7.05
CA THR A 46 -16.22 33.58 -6.12
C THR A 46 -15.82 33.20 -4.70
N PRO A 47 -15.51 34.16 -3.83
CA PRO A 47 -15.23 33.86 -2.40
C PRO A 47 -16.36 33.10 -1.72
N GLU A 48 -17.62 33.41 -2.03
CA GLU A 48 -18.80 32.76 -1.47
C GLU A 48 -18.90 31.30 -1.95
N MET A 49 -18.72 31.04 -3.24
CA MET A 49 -18.68 29.67 -3.79
C MET A 49 -17.51 28.88 -3.18
N THR A 50 -16.35 29.50 -3.06
CA THR A 50 -15.18 28.89 -2.40
C THR A 50 -15.47 28.50 -0.96
N ALA A 51 -16.13 29.39 -0.20
CA ALA A 51 -16.52 29.10 1.18
C ALA A 51 -17.53 27.94 1.27
N VAL A 52 -18.46 27.83 0.32
CA VAL A 52 -19.39 26.69 0.23
C VAL A 52 -18.63 25.40 -0.08
N ALA A 53 -17.71 25.42 -1.04
CA ALA A 53 -16.90 24.26 -1.39
C ALA A 53 -16.07 23.77 -0.18
N VAL A 54 -15.38 24.69 0.53
CA VAL A 54 -14.60 24.35 1.73
C VAL A 54 -15.48 23.76 2.82
N ARG A 55 -16.67 24.32 3.08
CA ARG A 55 -17.63 23.72 4.04
C ARG A 55 -18.07 22.33 3.64
N THR A 56 -18.22 22.07 2.34
CA THR A 56 -18.55 20.73 1.82
C THR A 56 -17.42 19.75 2.15
N PHE A 57 -16.17 20.13 1.91
CA PHE A 57 -15.00 19.31 2.27
C PHE A 57 -14.93 19.06 3.79
N LEU A 58 -15.14 20.08 4.61
CA LEU A 58 -15.17 19.95 6.07
C LEU A 58 -16.26 19.01 6.56
N ASN A 59 -17.44 19.06 5.95
CA ASN A 59 -18.53 18.13 6.27
C ASN A 59 -18.21 16.69 5.82
N GLY A 60 -17.49 16.53 4.72
CA GLY A 60 -17.04 15.23 4.21
C GLY A 60 -16.20 14.46 5.23
N TYR A 61 -15.39 15.14 6.02
CA TYR A 61 -14.52 14.51 7.04
C TYR A 61 -15.24 13.77 8.17
N ARG A 62 -16.56 13.85 8.24
CA ARG A 62 -17.38 13.01 9.13
C ARG A 62 -17.50 11.57 8.65
N LYS A 63 -17.19 11.30 7.37
CA LYS A 63 -17.22 9.98 6.76
C LYS A 63 -15.84 9.36 6.78
N LEU A 64 -15.77 8.05 7.04
CA LEU A 64 -14.52 7.30 7.08
C LEU A 64 -14.02 6.87 5.69
N ASP A 65 -14.84 7.01 4.66
CA ASP A 65 -14.54 6.75 3.25
C ASP A 65 -14.32 8.04 2.44
N TYR A 66 -14.08 9.15 3.11
CA TYR A 66 -13.84 10.45 2.49
C TYR A 66 -12.37 10.86 2.66
N TYR A 67 -11.71 11.10 1.53
CA TYR A 67 -10.29 11.44 1.46
C TYR A 67 -10.09 12.71 0.65
N SER A 68 -9.66 13.79 1.29
CA SER A 68 -9.40 15.06 0.62
C SER A 68 -8.38 15.89 1.40
N TRP A 69 -7.40 16.42 0.69
CA TRP A 69 -6.30 17.19 1.27
C TRP A 69 -6.02 18.47 0.53
N VAL A 70 -5.63 19.49 1.26
CA VAL A 70 -4.82 20.62 0.79
C VAL A 70 -3.37 20.17 0.81
N ILE A 71 -2.60 20.56 -0.20
CA ILE A 71 -1.16 20.35 -0.30
C ILE A 71 -0.46 21.67 0.08
N GLU A 72 0.37 21.62 1.11
CA GLU A 72 1.24 22.72 1.52
C GLU A 72 2.70 22.40 1.18
N LEU A 73 3.42 23.43 0.74
CA LEU A 73 4.87 23.48 0.59
C LEU A 73 5.38 24.71 1.31
N ASP A 74 6.28 24.54 2.28
CA ASP A 74 6.84 25.64 3.09
C ASP A 74 5.78 26.52 3.77
N GLY A 75 4.65 25.93 4.17
CA GLY A 75 3.53 26.64 4.81
C GLY A 75 2.58 27.35 3.84
N GLU A 76 2.82 27.31 2.54
CA GLU A 76 1.95 27.87 1.52
C GLU A 76 1.06 26.78 0.88
N LEU A 77 -0.21 27.12 0.62
CA LEU A 77 -1.13 26.28 -0.15
C LEU A 77 -0.69 26.28 -1.61
N VAL A 78 -0.27 25.12 -2.12
CA VAL A 78 0.21 24.92 -3.50
C VAL A 78 -0.66 23.99 -4.32
N GLY A 79 -1.59 23.28 -3.68
CA GLY A 79 -2.44 22.33 -4.40
C GLY A 79 -3.52 21.71 -3.55
N MET A 80 -4.23 20.80 -4.18
CA MET A 80 -5.22 19.93 -3.57
C MET A 80 -5.20 18.55 -4.22
N ILE A 81 -5.53 17.52 -3.46
CA ILE A 81 -5.64 16.14 -3.92
C ILE A 81 -6.76 15.44 -3.13
N GLY A 82 -7.48 14.54 -3.78
CA GLY A 82 -8.53 13.76 -3.14
C GLY A 82 -8.67 12.38 -3.73
N ALA A 83 -9.32 11.49 -2.97
CA ALA A 83 -9.79 10.21 -3.44
C ALA A 83 -11.27 10.09 -3.08
N TYR A 84 -12.10 9.76 -4.06
CA TYR A 84 -13.56 9.84 -3.99
C TYR A 84 -14.22 8.72 -4.81
N ASP A 85 -15.55 8.64 -4.73
CA ASP A 85 -16.36 7.65 -5.44
C ASP A 85 -15.95 6.20 -5.16
N TYR A 86 -15.67 5.91 -3.87
CA TYR A 86 -15.34 4.55 -3.47
C TYR A 86 -16.47 3.58 -3.78
N ASN A 87 -16.15 2.58 -4.61
CA ASN A 87 -17.05 1.48 -4.94
C ASN A 87 -16.64 0.22 -4.15
N SER A 88 -17.36 -0.09 -3.09
CA SER A 88 -17.06 -1.23 -2.21
C SER A 88 -17.23 -2.60 -2.87
N ILE A 89 -18.01 -2.70 -3.96
CA ILE A 89 -18.19 -3.97 -4.70
C ILE A 89 -16.98 -4.25 -5.59
N LYS A 90 -16.48 -3.20 -6.26
CA LYS A 90 -15.32 -3.31 -7.16
C LYS A 90 -13.98 -3.08 -6.46
N GLY A 91 -14.00 -2.58 -5.23
CA GLY A 91 -12.79 -2.17 -4.52
C GLY A 91 -12.07 -0.98 -5.18
N THR A 92 -12.78 -0.13 -5.94
CA THR A 92 -12.17 0.96 -6.69
C THR A 92 -12.41 2.31 -6.05
N ILE A 93 -11.42 3.21 -6.12
CA ILE A 93 -11.54 4.63 -5.75
C ILE A 93 -10.94 5.49 -6.85
N GLU A 94 -11.53 6.66 -7.12
CA GLU A 94 -10.99 7.60 -8.10
C GLU A 94 -10.13 8.65 -7.39
N VAL A 95 -8.94 8.98 -7.93
CA VAL A 95 -8.10 10.07 -7.43
C VAL A 95 -8.10 11.24 -8.40
N GLY A 96 -8.06 12.46 -7.84
CA GLY A 96 -7.93 13.69 -8.60
C GLY A 96 -7.08 14.71 -7.85
N PHE A 97 -6.35 15.52 -8.58
CA PHE A 97 -5.46 16.55 -8.03
C PHE A 97 -5.44 17.82 -8.87
N SER A 98 -5.07 18.90 -8.23
CA SER A 98 -4.86 20.21 -8.87
C SER A 98 -3.72 20.92 -8.15
N ILE A 99 -2.77 21.46 -8.94
CA ILE A 99 -1.59 22.19 -8.44
C ILE A 99 -1.60 23.60 -9.01
N ARG A 100 -1.30 24.59 -8.18
CA ARG A 100 -1.13 26.00 -8.59
C ARG A 100 -0.27 26.09 -9.85
N HIS A 101 -0.67 26.90 -10.78
CA HIS A 101 -0.03 27.03 -12.09
C HIS A 101 1.48 27.38 -11.97
N ASP A 102 1.84 28.32 -11.11
CA ASP A 102 3.22 28.72 -10.84
C ASP A 102 4.10 27.63 -10.18
N GLN A 103 3.48 26.53 -9.77
CA GLN A 103 4.14 25.38 -9.15
C GLN A 103 4.23 24.15 -10.08
N TRP A 104 3.76 24.27 -11.32
CA TRP A 104 3.83 23.17 -12.30
C TRP A 104 5.28 22.80 -12.64
N GLY A 105 5.52 21.56 -13.04
CA GLY A 105 6.83 21.06 -13.43
C GLY A 105 7.82 20.82 -12.29
N LYS A 106 7.43 21.04 -11.01
CA LYS A 106 8.29 20.87 -9.83
C LYS A 106 8.14 19.51 -9.14
N GLY A 107 7.38 18.59 -9.73
CA GLY A 107 7.16 17.23 -9.20
C GLY A 107 6.18 17.15 -8.02
N ILE A 108 5.53 18.27 -7.63
CA ILE A 108 4.63 18.33 -6.46
C ILE A 108 3.45 17.37 -6.61
N ALA A 109 2.79 17.34 -7.78
CA ALA A 109 1.64 16.45 -8.01
C ALA A 109 2.04 14.98 -7.92
N THR A 110 3.19 14.59 -8.49
CA THR A 110 3.69 13.22 -8.45
C THR A 110 4.01 12.80 -7.00
N GLU A 111 4.68 13.65 -6.22
CA GLU A 111 5.00 13.39 -4.81
C GLU A 111 3.73 13.24 -3.97
N ALA A 112 2.77 14.14 -4.12
CA ALA A 112 1.49 14.10 -3.41
C ALA A 112 0.68 12.84 -3.78
N LEU A 113 0.57 12.52 -5.08
CA LEU A 113 -0.17 11.34 -5.54
C LEU A 113 0.50 10.05 -5.04
N THR A 114 1.83 9.95 -5.09
CA THR A 114 2.55 8.78 -4.58
C THR A 114 2.27 8.59 -3.08
N ALA A 115 2.28 9.65 -2.29
CA ALA A 115 1.97 9.59 -0.86
C ALA A 115 0.50 9.17 -0.59
N VAL A 116 -0.44 9.66 -1.39
CA VAL A 116 -1.85 9.25 -1.30
C VAL A 116 -2.03 7.79 -1.70
N LEU A 117 -1.33 7.30 -2.74
CA LEU A 117 -1.39 5.89 -3.12
C LEU A 117 -0.85 4.98 -2.00
N SER A 118 0.25 5.35 -1.34
CA SER A 118 0.76 4.63 -0.17
C SER A 118 -0.25 4.61 0.97
N PHE A 119 -0.89 5.74 1.26
CA PHE A 119 -1.97 5.82 2.25
C PHE A 119 -3.17 4.92 1.89
N LEU A 120 -3.54 4.83 0.61
CA LEU A 120 -4.66 3.98 0.16
C LEU A 120 -4.33 2.48 0.27
N ILE A 121 -3.04 2.09 0.16
CA ILE A 121 -2.59 0.72 0.48
C ILE A 121 -2.87 0.41 1.97
N GLU A 122 -2.51 1.31 2.88
CA GLU A 122 -2.79 1.15 4.31
C GLU A 122 -4.30 1.09 4.64
N GLU A 123 -5.12 1.74 3.82
CA GLU A 123 -6.59 1.68 3.89
C GLU A 123 -7.17 0.42 3.22
N GLN A 124 -6.32 -0.44 2.68
CA GLN A 124 -6.68 -1.70 1.98
C GLN A 124 -7.61 -1.45 0.78
N ILE A 125 -7.32 -0.42 -0.01
CA ILE A 125 -8.02 -0.12 -1.27
C ILE A 125 -7.28 -0.81 -2.42
N PRO A 126 -7.85 -1.84 -3.07
CA PRO A 126 -7.09 -2.65 -4.02
C PRO A 126 -6.87 -1.99 -5.38
N CYS A 127 -7.70 -1.04 -5.77
CA CYS A 127 -7.61 -0.46 -7.10
C CYS A 127 -7.90 1.05 -7.10
N VAL A 128 -7.00 1.81 -7.69
CA VAL A 128 -7.14 3.26 -7.85
C VAL A 128 -7.31 3.59 -9.32
N THR A 129 -8.32 4.42 -9.62
CA THR A 129 -8.58 4.96 -10.95
C THR A 129 -8.31 6.45 -10.99
N ALA A 130 -8.01 6.97 -12.17
CA ALA A 130 -7.92 8.39 -12.44
C ALA A 130 -8.21 8.65 -13.91
N TRP A 131 -8.47 9.90 -14.26
CA TRP A 131 -8.60 10.28 -15.66
C TRP A 131 -8.02 11.67 -15.94
N CYS A 132 -7.71 11.92 -17.19
CA CYS A 132 -7.40 13.26 -17.69
C CYS A 132 -7.90 13.44 -19.12
N ALA A 133 -8.02 14.69 -19.58
CA ALA A 133 -8.21 14.97 -20.99
C ALA A 133 -6.95 14.57 -21.77
N ALA A 134 -7.11 14.03 -22.98
CA ALA A 134 -5.98 13.56 -23.79
C ALA A 134 -4.94 14.67 -24.06
N GLN A 135 -5.39 15.94 -24.13
CA GLN A 135 -4.54 17.10 -24.31
C GLN A 135 -3.86 17.60 -23.02
N ASN A 136 -4.24 17.07 -21.85
CA ASN A 136 -3.63 17.43 -20.58
C ASN A 136 -2.37 16.58 -20.31
N GLU A 137 -1.29 16.90 -21.05
CA GLU A 137 -0.01 16.19 -20.92
C GLU A 137 0.58 16.25 -19.51
N GLY A 138 0.32 17.34 -18.76
CA GLY A 138 0.80 17.50 -17.40
C GLY A 138 0.22 16.44 -16.47
N SER A 139 -1.11 16.29 -16.46
CA SER A 139 -1.80 15.26 -15.67
C SER A 139 -1.43 13.85 -16.13
N ARG A 140 -1.36 13.62 -17.46
CA ARG A 140 -0.94 12.31 -17.99
C ARG A 140 0.43 11.89 -17.44
N ARG A 141 1.44 12.76 -17.50
CA ARG A 141 2.78 12.47 -16.99
C ARG A 141 2.79 12.18 -15.49
N VAL A 142 2.01 12.92 -14.70
CA VAL A 142 1.89 12.66 -13.25
C VAL A 142 1.32 11.27 -13.00
N LEU A 143 0.25 10.88 -13.69
CA LEU A 143 -0.38 9.56 -13.53
C LEU A 143 0.60 8.43 -13.92
N GLU A 144 1.26 8.56 -15.08
CA GLU A 144 2.25 7.57 -15.54
C GLU A 144 3.45 7.44 -14.58
N GLN A 145 4.01 8.57 -14.12
CA GLN A 145 5.13 8.59 -13.16
C GLN A 145 4.76 8.04 -11.78
N SER A 146 3.47 8.11 -11.42
CA SER A 146 2.95 7.51 -10.19
C SER A 146 2.61 6.02 -10.36
N GLY A 147 3.00 5.39 -11.47
CA GLY A 147 2.80 3.96 -11.75
C GLY A 147 1.38 3.59 -12.17
N MET A 148 0.54 4.56 -12.51
CA MET A 148 -0.76 4.27 -13.11
C MET A 148 -0.61 3.93 -14.59
N LYS A 149 -1.38 2.96 -15.08
CA LYS A 149 -1.36 2.53 -16.48
C LYS A 149 -2.63 3.01 -17.16
N GLN A 150 -2.50 3.51 -18.41
CA GLN A 150 -3.67 3.82 -19.21
C GLN A 150 -4.41 2.52 -19.55
N GLU A 151 -5.67 2.44 -19.12
CA GLU A 151 -6.54 1.29 -19.35
C GLU A 151 -7.32 1.41 -20.64
N ARG A 152 -7.91 2.59 -20.87
CA ARG A 152 -8.76 2.84 -22.04
C ARG A 152 -8.82 4.32 -22.42
N ILE A 153 -9.35 4.58 -23.61
CA ILE A 153 -9.71 5.92 -24.10
C ILE A 153 -11.22 5.93 -24.30
N GLU A 154 -11.88 6.94 -23.74
CA GLU A 154 -13.29 7.23 -23.95
C GLU A 154 -13.34 8.43 -24.92
N TYR A 155 -13.64 8.17 -26.19
CA TYR A 155 -13.66 9.19 -27.24
C TYR A 155 -14.80 10.16 -27.04
N ASP A 156 -14.54 11.47 -27.26
CA ASP A 156 -15.52 12.57 -27.15
C ASP A 156 -16.25 12.62 -25.80
N ALA A 157 -15.66 12.08 -24.74
CA ALA A 157 -16.32 11.88 -23.45
C ALA A 157 -16.29 13.12 -22.53
N LEU A 158 -15.42 14.10 -22.79
CA LEU A 158 -15.32 15.31 -21.98
C LEU A 158 -15.80 16.52 -22.79
N LYS A 159 -16.98 17.04 -22.45
CA LYS A 159 -17.50 18.28 -23.03
C LYS A 159 -17.27 19.45 -22.08
N ILE A 160 -16.40 20.38 -22.46
CA ILE A 160 -15.99 21.53 -21.64
C ILE A 160 -16.24 22.80 -22.43
N GLY A 161 -17.28 23.54 -22.09
CA GLY A 161 -17.78 24.63 -22.92
C GLY A 161 -18.17 24.12 -24.31
N ASP A 162 -17.62 24.75 -25.37
CA ASP A 162 -17.84 24.33 -26.75
C ASP A 162 -16.80 23.32 -27.27
N LYS A 163 -15.88 22.90 -26.41
CA LYS A 163 -14.81 21.95 -26.77
C LYS A 163 -15.15 20.54 -26.33
N VAL A 164 -14.76 19.58 -27.15
CA VAL A 164 -14.88 18.16 -26.86
C VAL A 164 -13.49 17.54 -26.82
N TYR A 165 -13.25 16.71 -25.82
CA TYR A 165 -11.95 16.04 -25.62
C TYR A 165 -12.14 14.57 -25.39
N ASP A 166 -11.17 13.78 -25.81
CA ASP A 166 -11.06 12.39 -25.40
C ASP A 166 -10.62 12.32 -23.93
N LYS A 167 -11.17 11.36 -23.21
CA LYS A 167 -10.84 11.08 -21.82
C LYS A 167 -9.94 9.85 -21.75
N LEU A 168 -8.74 10.03 -21.24
CA LEU A 168 -7.82 8.93 -20.92
C LEU A 168 -8.13 8.43 -19.52
N VAL A 169 -8.44 7.15 -19.39
CA VAL A 169 -8.68 6.50 -18.09
C VAL A 169 -7.47 5.69 -17.70
N PHE A 170 -7.01 5.91 -16.47
CA PHE A 170 -5.87 5.26 -15.86
C PHE A 170 -6.29 4.39 -14.69
N VAL A 171 -5.56 3.31 -14.47
CA VAL A 171 -5.77 2.38 -13.36
C VAL A 171 -4.43 2.00 -12.73
N ARG A 172 -4.44 1.78 -11.42
CA ARG A 172 -3.35 1.14 -10.69
C ARG A 172 -3.93 0.16 -9.68
N GLN A 173 -3.57 -1.12 -9.83
CA GLN A 173 -3.76 -2.10 -8.76
C GLN A 173 -2.75 -1.80 -7.66
N LEU A 174 -3.22 -1.79 -6.43
CA LEU A 174 -2.37 -1.59 -5.27
C LEU A 174 -2.09 -2.95 -4.61
N PRO A 175 -0.88 -3.16 -4.07
CA PRO A 175 -0.55 -4.37 -3.35
C PRO A 175 -1.29 -4.36 -2.00
N VAL A 176 -2.44 -5.02 -1.94
CA VAL A 176 -3.20 -5.16 -0.70
C VAL A 176 -3.18 -6.61 -0.24
N ASP A 177 -2.98 -6.78 1.05
CA ASP A 177 -2.90 -8.09 1.67
C ASP A 177 -4.19 -8.88 1.55
N LEU A 178 -4.11 -10.18 1.28
CA LEU A 178 -5.21 -11.13 1.43
C LEU A 178 -5.47 -11.40 2.92
N THR A 179 -5.97 -10.37 3.60
CA THR A 179 -6.36 -10.45 5.02
C THR A 179 -7.77 -9.93 5.20
N PHE A 180 -8.57 -10.60 6.02
CA PHE A 180 -9.96 -10.24 6.27
C PHE A 180 -10.22 -10.13 7.77
N HIS A 181 -10.87 -9.04 8.16
CA HIS A 181 -11.25 -8.78 9.54
C HIS A 181 -12.77 -8.89 9.69
N ASN A 182 -13.23 -9.63 10.66
CA ASN A 182 -14.63 -9.70 11.06
C ASN A 182 -14.78 -9.81 12.57
N ARG A 183 -16.03 -10.03 13.04
CA ARG A 183 -16.30 -10.16 14.49
C ARG A 183 -15.73 -11.42 15.13
N CYS A 184 -15.40 -12.45 14.35
CA CYS A 184 -14.84 -13.69 14.83
C CYS A 184 -13.31 -13.64 14.95
N GLY A 185 -12.66 -12.68 14.26
CA GLY A 185 -11.21 -12.56 14.26
C GLY A 185 -10.64 -12.08 12.93
N ILE A 186 -9.41 -12.49 12.68
CA ILE A 186 -8.63 -12.15 11.48
C ILE A 186 -8.37 -13.43 10.70
N PHE A 187 -8.62 -13.39 9.40
CA PHE A 187 -8.12 -14.40 8.46
C PHE A 187 -6.89 -13.84 7.74
N ASN A 188 -5.79 -14.60 7.72
CA ASN A 188 -4.57 -14.26 6.99
C ASN A 188 -4.25 -15.33 5.96
N TYR A 189 -3.73 -14.90 4.80
CA TYR A 189 -3.08 -15.79 3.84
C TYR A 189 -1.62 -15.38 3.68
N ARG A 190 -0.69 -16.27 4.05
CA ARG A 190 0.74 -15.96 4.14
C ARG A 190 1.62 -16.95 3.40
N VAL A 191 2.83 -16.51 3.12
CA VAL A 191 3.94 -17.35 2.65
C VAL A 191 5.09 -17.27 3.63
N GLY A 192 5.86 -18.36 3.72
CA GLY A 192 7.12 -18.43 4.45
C GLY A 192 8.22 -19.06 3.62
N ALA A 193 9.41 -18.49 3.70
CA ALA A 193 10.60 -19.00 3.05
C ALA A 193 11.50 -19.72 4.06
N VAL A 194 11.81 -20.99 3.83
CA VAL A 194 12.85 -21.72 4.52
C VAL A 194 14.14 -21.53 3.72
N ILE A 195 15.08 -20.77 4.27
CA ILE A 195 16.34 -20.41 3.63
C ILE A 195 17.47 -21.04 4.43
N ILE A 196 18.17 -21.99 3.84
CA ILE A 196 19.28 -22.71 4.49
C ILE A 196 20.55 -22.43 3.68
N HIS A 197 21.54 -21.88 4.36
CA HIS A 197 22.87 -21.63 3.82
C HIS A 197 23.92 -22.14 4.82
N ASP A 198 24.94 -22.84 4.37
CA ASP A 198 26.02 -23.40 5.22
C ASP A 198 25.49 -24.18 6.45
N LYS A 199 24.41 -24.95 6.29
CA LYS A 199 23.72 -25.70 7.35
C LYS A 199 23.11 -24.82 8.46
N LYS A 200 22.91 -23.55 8.19
CA LYS A 200 22.22 -22.60 9.07
C LYS A 200 20.90 -22.17 8.42
N LEU A 201 19.91 -21.95 9.23
CA LEU A 201 18.62 -21.41 8.85
C LEU A 201 18.63 -19.89 9.05
N LEU A 202 18.16 -19.15 8.05
CA LEU A 202 17.87 -17.73 8.17
C LEU A 202 16.55 -17.52 8.90
N LEU A 203 16.59 -16.81 10.00
CA LEU A 203 15.41 -16.41 10.75
C LEU A 203 15.40 -14.91 10.99
N MET A 204 14.20 -14.38 11.08
CA MET A 204 13.92 -12.99 11.41
C MET A 204 13.54 -12.86 12.88
N LYS A 205 13.84 -11.71 13.46
CA LYS A 205 13.40 -11.32 14.81
C LYS A 205 13.21 -9.82 14.89
N ASN A 206 12.43 -9.36 15.86
CA ASN A 206 12.33 -7.95 16.23
C ASN A 206 12.38 -7.80 17.77
N LYS A 207 12.50 -6.57 18.25
CA LYS A 207 12.64 -6.29 19.69
C LYS A 207 11.32 -6.35 20.48
N GLU A 208 10.19 -6.38 19.78
CA GLU A 208 8.87 -6.36 20.40
C GLU A 208 8.35 -7.77 20.69
N GLU A 209 8.88 -8.79 20.00
CA GLU A 209 8.42 -10.18 20.07
C GLU A 209 9.54 -11.11 20.53
N PRO A 210 9.24 -12.04 21.43
CA PRO A 210 10.26 -12.91 22.05
C PRO A 210 10.57 -14.17 21.24
N TYR A 211 10.22 -14.21 19.96
CA TYR A 211 10.36 -15.37 19.09
C TYR A 211 11.02 -15.02 17.76
N TYR A 212 11.52 -16.06 17.11
CA TYR A 212 12.02 -16.00 15.74
C TYR A 212 10.94 -16.48 14.77
N TYR A 213 11.01 -16.01 13.53
CA TYR A 213 10.12 -16.43 12.44
C TYR A 213 10.87 -16.50 11.11
N THR A 214 10.31 -17.23 10.15
CA THR A 214 10.86 -17.34 8.80
C THR A 214 10.68 -16.02 8.04
N VAL A 215 11.56 -15.73 7.08
CA VAL A 215 11.33 -14.72 6.04
C VAL A 215 9.98 -14.99 5.40
N GLY A 216 9.15 -13.96 5.21
CA GLY A 216 7.84 -14.10 4.59
C GLY A 216 6.82 -13.11 5.07
N GLY A 217 5.68 -13.09 4.39
CA GLY A 217 4.63 -12.13 4.65
C GLY A 217 3.28 -12.54 4.07
N ARG A 218 2.43 -11.54 3.82
CA ARG A 218 1.09 -11.79 3.30
C ARG A 218 1.09 -11.86 1.78
N VAL A 219 0.27 -12.76 1.25
CA VAL A 219 -0.03 -12.82 -0.18
C VAL A 219 -0.89 -11.61 -0.53
N HIS A 220 -0.58 -10.94 -1.64
CA HIS A 220 -1.40 -9.85 -2.16
C HIS A 220 -2.54 -10.37 -3.04
N PHE A 221 -3.52 -9.53 -3.31
CA PHE A 221 -4.52 -9.79 -4.34
C PHE A 221 -3.85 -9.95 -5.71
N ASP A 222 -4.31 -10.92 -6.50
CA ASP A 222 -3.79 -11.26 -7.84
C ASP A 222 -2.31 -11.69 -7.85
N GLU A 223 -1.77 -12.12 -6.71
CA GLU A 223 -0.42 -12.65 -6.56
C GLU A 223 -0.48 -14.15 -6.26
N THR A 224 0.32 -14.96 -6.93
CA THR A 224 0.50 -16.38 -6.57
C THR A 224 1.40 -16.50 -5.34
N THR A 225 1.30 -17.61 -4.61
CA THR A 225 2.17 -17.84 -3.43
C THR A 225 3.64 -17.96 -3.81
N GLU A 226 3.97 -18.41 -5.03
CA GLU A 226 5.34 -18.45 -5.55
C GLU A 226 5.90 -17.04 -5.82
N GLU A 227 5.08 -16.15 -6.37
CA GLU A 227 5.44 -14.74 -6.56
C GLU A 227 5.60 -14.04 -5.22
N ALA A 228 4.64 -14.27 -4.30
CA ALA A 228 4.66 -13.68 -2.95
C ALA A 228 5.94 -14.06 -2.18
N VAL A 229 6.30 -15.33 -2.13
CA VAL A 229 7.50 -15.75 -1.38
C VAL A 229 8.78 -15.17 -1.98
N LYS A 230 8.90 -15.07 -3.30
CA LYS A 230 10.06 -14.45 -3.96
C LYS A 230 10.12 -12.94 -3.67
N ARG A 231 8.98 -12.25 -3.69
CA ARG A 231 8.88 -10.83 -3.35
C ARG A 231 9.31 -10.57 -1.92
N GLU A 232 8.75 -11.31 -0.95
CA GLU A 232 9.09 -11.17 0.48
C GLU A 232 10.57 -11.45 0.74
N VAL A 233 11.12 -12.51 0.13
CA VAL A 233 12.55 -12.80 0.24
C VAL A 233 13.40 -11.64 -0.26
N LYS A 234 13.05 -11.06 -1.41
CA LYS A 234 13.76 -9.90 -1.95
C LYS A 234 13.62 -8.65 -1.10
N GLU A 235 12.41 -8.37 -0.58
CA GLU A 235 12.13 -7.21 0.26
C GLU A 235 12.88 -7.28 1.59
N GLU A 236 12.94 -8.45 2.23
CA GLU A 236 13.55 -8.63 3.54
C GLU A 236 15.07 -8.87 3.48
N THR A 237 15.57 -9.53 2.43
CA THR A 237 17.00 -9.90 2.33
C THR A 237 17.78 -9.08 1.30
N GLY A 238 17.09 -8.39 0.39
CA GLY A 238 17.70 -7.71 -0.76
C GLY A 238 18.11 -8.64 -1.90
N ILE A 239 17.90 -9.97 -1.77
CA ILE A 239 18.40 -10.99 -2.70
C ILE A 239 17.27 -11.65 -3.47
N ASP A 240 17.45 -11.88 -4.77
CA ASP A 240 16.55 -12.66 -5.59
C ASP A 240 16.89 -14.16 -5.47
N LEU A 241 16.05 -14.93 -4.77
CA LEU A 241 16.19 -16.37 -4.66
C LEU A 241 15.15 -17.12 -5.47
N GLU A 242 15.56 -18.26 -6.04
CA GLU A 242 14.67 -19.19 -6.68
C GLU A 242 14.09 -20.21 -5.69
N ILE A 243 12.85 -20.66 -5.95
CA ILE A 243 12.23 -21.74 -5.20
C ILE A 243 12.92 -23.07 -5.57
N ASP A 244 13.29 -23.87 -4.55
CA ASP A 244 13.66 -25.26 -4.75
C ASP A 244 12.42 -26.14 -4.81
N ARG A 245 11.59 -26.10 -3.78
CA ARG A 245 10.32 -26.85 -3.75
C ARG A 245 9.32 -26.33 -2.72
N PHE A 246 8.05 -26.67 -2.90
CA PHE A 246 6.99 -26.50 -1.93
C PHE A 246 7.18 -27.50 -0.77
N LEU A 247 7.05 -27.01 0.47
CA LEU A 247 7.23 -27.81 1.69
C LEU A 247 5.91 -28.13 2.38
N TYR A 248 5.18 -27.07 2.80
CA TYR A 248 4.02 -27.22 3.67
C TYR A 248 2.87 -26.33 3.24
N PHE A 249 1.67 -26.86 3.38
CA PHE A 249 0.45 -26.07 3.52
C PHE A 249 0.01 -26.17 4.98
N GLN A 250 -0.07 -25.03 5.68
CA GLN A 250 -0.40 -24.98 7.08
C GLN A 250 -1.72 -24.26 7.32
N GLU A 251 -2.58 -24.85 8.15
CA GLU A 251 -3.72 -24.17 8.75
C GLU A 251 -3.41 -23.94 10.23
N GLN A 252 -3.45 -22.68 10.66
CA GLN A 252 -3.11 -22.30 12.02
C GLN A 252 -4.26 -21.52 12.67
N PHE A 253 -4.57 -21.87 13.93
CA PHE A 253 -5.62 -21.23 14.71
C PHE A 253 -5.04 -20.82 16.07
N PHE A 254 -4.89 -19.53 16.29
CA PHE A 254 -4.25 -18.99 17.49
C PHE A 254 -4.80 -17.63 17.88
N ASP A 255 -4.53 -17.22 19.12
CA ASP A 255 -4.83 -15.86 19.58
C ASP A 255 -3.56 -15.01 19.56
N GLY A 256 -3.62 -13.86 18.90
CA GLY A 256 -2.48 -12.92 18.82
C GLY A 256 -2.01 -12.50 20.21
N LYS A 257 -0.77 -12.80 20.55
CA LYS A 257 -0.22 -12.62 21.91
C LYS A 257 -0.29 -11.19 22.44
N ILE A 258 -0.27 -10.20 21.56
CA ILE A 258 -0.32 -8.78 21.93
C ILE A 258 -1.76 -8.26 21.92
N THR A 259 -2.58 -8.69 20.96
CA THR A 259 -3.92 -8.14 20.75
C THR A 259 -5.04 -8.98 21.35
N GLY A 260 -4.77 -10.25 21.65
CA GLY A 260 -5.79 -11.24 22.03
C GLY A 260 -6.82 -11.52 20.93
N THR A 261 -6.53 -11.09 19.70
CA THR A 261 -7.45 -11.28 18.57
C THR A 261 -7.28 -12.70 18.04
N HIS A 262 -8.39 -13.40 17.84
CA HIS A 262 -8.37 -14.72 17.21
C HIS A 262 -7.94 -14.64 15.76
N ILE A 263 -7.00 -15.52 15.37
CA ILE A 263 -6.41 -15.54 14.03
C ILE A 263 -6.59 -16.95 13.45
N HIS A 264 -7.13 -16.99 12.24
CA HIS A 264 -7.11 -18.16 11.37
C HIS A 264 -6.17 -17.84 10.22
N GLU A 265 -5.05 -18.54 10.15
CA GLU A 265 -4.00 -18.29 9.16
C GLU A 265 -3.80 -19.49 8.25
N LEU A 266 -3.72 -19.25 6.95
CA LEU A 266 -3.21 -20.20 5.97
C LEU A 266 -1.77 -19.82 5.61
N GLY A 267 -0.83 -20.72 5.85
CA GLY A 267 0.58 -20.55 5.55
C GLY A 267 1.04 -21.49 4.44
N VAL A 268 1.75 -20.97 3.46
CA VAL A 268 2.37 -21.75 2.39
C VAL A 268 3.89 -21.58 2.47
N TYR A 269 4.61 -22.67 2.74
CA TYR A 269 6.05 -22.63 2.98
C TYR A 269 6.85 -23.27 1.85
N TYR A 270 7.90 -22.58 1.44
CA TYR A 270 8.79 -23.01 0.37
C TYR A 270 10.23 -23.14 0.86
N LEU A 271 10.93 -24.16 0.42
CA LEU A 271 12.40 -24.20 0.48
C LEU A 271 12.95 -23.37 -0.67
N MET A 272 13.82 -22.44 -0.34
CA MET A 272 14.53 -21.65 -1.34
C MET A 272 15.83 -22.36 -1.74
N LYS A 273 16.28 -22.14 -2.99
CA LYS A 273 17.60 -22.60 -3.44
C LYS A 273 18.69 -21.83 -2.72
N ASP A 274 19.73 -22.56 -2.34
CA ASP A 274 20.94 -21.96 -1.79
C ASP A 274 21.64 -21.08 -2.84
N SER A 275 22.25 -19.98 -2.38
CA SER A 275 22.96 -19.03 -3.24
C SER A 275 24.15 -18.42 -2.49
N PRO A 276 25.31 -18.23 -3.14
CA PRO A 276 26.44 -17.50 -2.55
C PRO A 276 26.10 -16.02 -2.21
N GLU A 277 25.07 -15.46 -2.81
CA GLU A 277 24.64 -14.07 -2.53
C GLU A 277 24.13 -13.92 -1.09
N LEU A 278 23.73 -15.02 -0.43
CA LEU A 278 23.28 -15.05 0.96
C LEU A 278 24.36 -14.61 1.98
N ASP A 279 25.64 -14.62 1.59
CA ASP A 279 26.73 -14.04 2.38
C ASP A 279 26.64 -12.50 2.49
N HIS A 280 25.80 -11.86 1.67
CA HIS A 280 25.73 -10.40 1.53
C HIS A 280 24.35 -9.82 1.82
N ILE A 281 23.56 -10.47 2.65
CA ILE A 281 22.22 -10.00 3.04
C ILE A 281 22.30 -8.60 3.66
N VAL A 282 21.42 -7.72 3.20
CA VAL A 282 21.22 -6.39 3.78
C VAL A 282 19.76 -6.26 4.18
N CYS A 283 19.46 -6.50 5.45
CA CYS A 283 18.10 -6.38 5.97
C CYS A 283 17.76 -4.91 6.24
N HIS A 284 16.68 -4.44 5.63
CA HIS A 284 16.10 -3.11 5.86
C HIS A 284 14.61 -3.20 6.20
N SER A 285 14.14 -4.38 6.59
CA SER A 285 12.74 -4.63 6.81
C SER A 285 12.26 -4.05 8.15
N VAL A 286 10.99 -3.72 8.19
CA VAL A 286 10.29 -3.27 9.39
C VAL A 286 8.95 -4.00 9.47
N THR A 287 8.56 -4.37 10.68
CA THR A 287 7.24 -4.98 10.90
C THR A 287 6.12 -4.02 10.49
N ALA A 288 4.91 -4.54 10.28
CA ALA A 288 3.70 -3.73 10.03
C ALA A 288 3.43 -2.67 11.11
N ARG A 289 4.07 -2.75 12.27
CA ARG A 289 4.00 -1.75 13.36
C ARG A 289 5.19 -0.79 13.37
N GLY A 290 6.13 -0.94 12.44
CA GLY A 290 7.31 -0.07 12.31
C GLY A 290 8.49 -0.46 13.21
N ALA A 291 8.48 -1.64 13.85
CA ALA A 291 9.65 -2.16 14.55
C ALA A 291 10.69 -2.65 13.53
N ALA A 292 11.96 -2.26 13.73
CA ALA A 292 13.05 -2.74 12.89
C ALA A 292 13.23 -4.25 13.09
N GLU A 293 13.38 -4.96 11.99
CA GLU A 293 13.67 -6.38 11.97
C GLU A 293 15.18 -6.63 11.81
N GLU A 294 15.64 -7.70 12.43
CA GLU A 294 17.00 -8.17 12.34
C GLU A 294 16.98 -9.64 11.90
N TYR A 295 17.97 -10.09 11.17
CA TYR A 295 18.11 -11.50 10.82
C TYR A 295 19.21 -12.18 11.65
N GLU A 296 19.06 -13.49 11.82
CA GLU A 296 20.05 -14.33 12.49
C GLU A 296 20.18 -15.69 11.78
N TRP A 297 21.42 -16.16 11.63
CA TRP A 297 21.74 -17.47 11.10
C TRP A 297 21.87 -18.48 12.23
N ILE A 298 20.89 -19.37 12.39
CA ILE A 298 20.87 -20.39 13.44
C ILE A 298 21.24 -21.75 12.84
N PRO A 299 22.22 -22.48 13.42
CA PRO A 299 22.52 -23.85 12.98
C PRO A 299 21.27 -24.73 13.00
N VAL A 300 20.97 -25.43 11.91
CA VAL A 300 19.75 -26.26 11.81
C VAL A 300 19.63 -27.27 12.95
N GLY A 301 20.78 -27.83 13.40
CA GLY A 301 20.81 -28.77 14.54
C GLY A 301 20.49 -28.14 15.90
N GLU A 302 20.50 -26.82 16.02
CA GLU A 302 20.26 -26.06 17.25
C GLU A 302 18.90 -25.39 17.29
N CYS A 303 18.13 -25.42 16.18
CA CYS A 303 16.82 -24.75 16.09
C CYS A 303 15.84 -25.13 17.21
N GLY A 304 15.91 -26.36 17.74
CA GLY A 304 15.07 -26.79 18.87
C GLY A 304 15.37 -26.11 20.22
N GLN A 305 16.44 -25.28 20.30
CA GLN A 305 16.79 -24.50 21.50
C GLN A 305 16.19 -23.08 21.45
N TYR A 306 15.63 -22.69 20.30
CA TYR A 306 15.08 -21.37 20.05
C TYR A 306 13.56 -21.43 19.95
N TYR A 307 12.90 -20.36 20.38
CA TYR A 307 11.48 -20.22 20.19
C TYR A 307 11.22 -19.68 18.78
N ILE A 308 10.88 -20.58 17.87
CA ILE A 308 10.61 -20.29 16.46
C ILE A 308 9.12 -20.48 16.18
N VAL A 309 8.51 -19.55 15.49
CA VAL A 309 7.09 -19.58 15.12
C VAL A 309 6.97 -19.65 13.58
N PRO A 310 6.10 -20.51 13.04
CA PRO A 310 5.30 -21.54 13.71
C PRO A 310 6.14 -22.71 14.24
N GLU A 311 5.74 -23.27 15.40
CA GLU A 311 6.46 -24.39 16.03
C GLU A 311 6.48 -25.63 15.14
N SER A 312 5.40 -25.88 14.42
CA SER A 312 5.27 -26.99 13.48
C SER A 312 6.28 -26.94 12.32
N VAL A 313 6.70 -25.75 11.90
CA VAL A 313 7.78 -25.57 10.94
C VAL A 313 9.13 -25.86 11.60
N ALA A 314 9.38 -25.31 12.81
CA ALA A 314 10.62 -25.51 13.55
C ALA A 314 10.95 -26.98 13.78
N GLU A 315 9.95 -27.79 14.14
CA GLU A 315 10.09 -29.24 14.35
C GLU A 315 10.57 -30.01 13.11
N ARG A 316 10.22 -29.50 11.92
CA ARG A 316 10.51 -30.16 10.62
C ARG A 316 11.83 -29.75 9.97
N LEU A 317 12.49 -28.71 10.48
CA LEU A 317 13.71 -28.17 9.89
C LEU A 317 14.87 -29.16 9.82
N GLN A 318 14.94 -30.10 10.76
CA GLN A 318 15.97 -31.15 10.78
C GLN A 318 15.72 -32.25 9.73
N ASN A 319 14.47 -32.43 9.32
CA ASN A 319 14.04 -33.43 8.33
C ASN A 319 13.01 -32.82 7.39
N LEU A 320 13.49 -31.95 6.49
CA LEU A 320 12.59 -31.32 5.51
C LEU A 320 11.92 -32.37 4.63
N PRO A 321 10.59 -32.30 4.44
CA PRO A 321 9.86 -33.30 3.66
C PRO A 321 10.28 -33.27 2.21
N MET A 322 10.31 -34.46 1.60
CA MET A 322 10.55 -34.62 0.15
C MET A 322 9.27 -34.34 -0.68
N HIS A 323 8.11 -34.44 -0.05
CA HIS A 323 6.81 -34.17 -0.66
C HIS A 323 6.06 -33.16 0.21
N PRO A 324 5.18 -32.34 -0.37
CA PRO A 324 4.39 -31.38 0.40
C PRO A 324 3.55 -32.03 1.50
N GLU A 325 3.54 -31.41 2.68
CA GLU A 325 2.73 -31.86 3.81
C GLU A 325 1.63 -30.84 4.12
N HIS A 326 0.48 -31.34 4.60
CA HIS A 326 -0.56 -30.52 5.18
C HIS A 326 -0.45 -30.57 6.70
N ILE A 327 -0.32 -29.40 7.33
CA ILE A 327 -0.14 -29.24 8.78
C ILE A 327 -1.35 -28.51 9.34
N ILE A 328 -1.90 -28.99 10.43
CA ILE A 328 -2.93 -28.28 11.20
C ILE A 328 -2.35 -28.01 12.59
N GLU A 329 -2.31 -26.75 12.98
CA GLU A 329 -1.82 -26.29 14.28
C GLU A 329 -2.91 -25.49 15.00
N ILE A 330 -3.27 -25.93 16.18
CA ILE A 330 -4.32 -25.32 17.00
C ILE A 330 -3.70 -25.01 18.36
N ASP A 331 -3.54 -23.72 18.67
CA ASP A 331 -3.16 -23.31 20.02
C ASP A 331 -4.27 -23.73 20.99
N GLU A 332 -3.94 -24.53 21.98
CA GLU A 332 -4.87 -24.86 23.05
C GLU A 332 -5.18 -23.56 23.83
N ARG A 333 -6.47 -23.22 23.88
CA ARG A 333 -7.00 -22.03 24.56
C ARG A 333 -6.98 -22.18 26.05
#